data_ff0ffee148a77857640e602011d49998
#
_entry.id   ff0ffee148a77857640e602011d49998
#
_cell.length_a   1.000
_cell.length_b   1.000
_cell.length_c   1.000
_cell.angle_alpha   90.00
_cell.angle_beta   90.00
_cell.angle_gamma   90.00
#
_symmetry.space_group_name_H-M   'P 1'
#
loop_
_entity.id
_entity.type
_entity.pdbx_description
1 polymer ?
#
loop_
_entity_poly.entity_id
_entity_poly.type
_entity_poly.pdbx_seq_one_letter_code
_entity_poly.pdbx_strand_id
1 'polypeptide(L)'
;MEIAILHTDVYALAHHHRFQWEEAQQNYVILFPEGMVKLHGGAGEVIKRVDAKATVGEVVGDLIKSFPDAPNIEAEIIGMFEMALSKGWLRKV
;
A
#
# COMPACT_ATOMS: atom_id res chain seq x y z
N MET A 1 -3.63 -5.07 -19.40
CA MET A 1 -3.73 -3.61 -19.24
C MET A 1 -2.61 -3.12 -18.35
N GLU A 2 -1.90 -2.12 -18.81
CA GLU A 2 -0.81 -1.54 -18.05
C GLU A 2 -1.35 -0.55 -17.01
N ILE A 3 -0.83 -0.65 -15.80
CA ILE A 3 -1.19 0.28 -14.72
C ILE A 3 -0.03 1.25 -14.56
N ALA A 4 -0.30 2.53 -14.77
CA ALA A 4 0.72 3.57 -14.58
C ALA A 4 0.49 4.26 -13.23
N ILE A 5 1.50 4.21 -12.37
CA ILE A 5 1.46 4.87 -11.06
C ILE A 5 2.26 6.16 -11.15
N LEU A 6 1.60 7.28 -10.92
CA LEU A 6 2.24 8.60 -10.95
C LEU A 6 2.47 9.11 -9.53
N HIS A 7 3.57 9.82 -9.33
CA HIS A 7 3.88 10.40 -8.03
C HIS A 7 2.82 11.38 -7.53
N THR A 8 2.03 11.94 -8.43
CA THR A 8 0.93 12.86 -8.08
C THR A 8 -0.38 12.16 -7.76
N ASP A 9 -0.45 10.85 -7.99
CA ASP A 9 -1.67 10.08 -7.72
C ASP A 9 -1.93 9.96 -6.22
N VAL A 10 -3.22 9.94 -5.88
CA VAL A 10 -3.67 9.71 -4.51
C VAL A 10 -4.58 8.48 -4.52
N TYR A 11 -4.37 7.59 -3.57
CA TYR A 11 -5.16 6.35 -3.47
C TYR A 11 -5.82 6.24 -2.11
N ALA A 12 -6.83 5.38 -2.04
CA ALA A 12 -7.52 5.04 -0.82
C ALA A 12 -7.81 3.55 -0.83
N LEU A 13 -8.11 2.97 0.32
CA LEU A 13 -8.58 1.59 0.36
C LEU A 13 -9.88 1.49 -0.45
N ALA A 14 -10.03 0.40 -1.16
CA ALA A 14 -11.25 0.13 -1.90
C ALA A 14 -12.43 0.03 -0.92
N HIS A 15 -13.65 0.25 -1.43
CA HIS A 15 -14.84 0.17 -0.59
C HIS A 15 -14.95 -1.22 0.03
N HIS A 16 -15.45 -1.28 1.26
CA HIS A 16 -15.65 -2.52 2.01
C HIS A 16 -14.35 -3.23 2.36
N HIS A 17 -13.21 -2.54 2.28
CA HIS A 17 -11.91 -3.05 2.70
C HIS A 17 -11.49 -2.34 3.98
N ARG A 18 -10.87 -3.10 4.90
CA ARG A 18 -10.37 -2.56 6.17
C ARG A 18 -8.93 -2.97 6.37
N PHE A 19 -8.09 -2.02 6.70
CA PHE A 19 -6.69 -2.26 7.02
C PHE A 19 -6.54 -2.31 8.54
N GLN A 20 -5.85 -3.33 9.06
CA GLN A 20 -5.61 -3.41 10.49
C GLN A 20 -4.37 -4.24 10.83
N TRP A 21 -3.83 -4.01 12.00
CA TRP A 21 -2.78 -4.85 12.56
C TRP A 21 -3.44 -6.08 13.18
N GLU A 22 -2.91 -7.25 12.86
CA GLU A 22 -3.42 -8.51 13.41
C GLU A 22 -2.38 -9.09 14.37
N GLU A 23 -2.66 -9.00 15.65
CA GLU A 23 -1.70 -9.42 16.69
C GLU A 23 -1.35 -10.90 16.61
N ALA A 24 -2.35 -11.75 16.37
CA ALA A 24 -2.12 -13.19 16.30
C ALA A 24 -1.21 -13.56 15.12
N GLN A 25 -1.27 -12.79 14.04
CA GLN A 25 -0.47 -13.03 12.84
C GLN A 25 0.85 -12.26 12.86
N GLN A 26 0.99 -11.26 13.75
CA GLN A 26 2.11 -10.34 13.77
C GLN A 26 2.34 -9.71 12.39
N ASN A 27 1.22 -9.33 11.75
CA ASN A 27 1.22 -8.77 10.42
C ASN A 27 0.06 -7.80 10.23
N TYR A 28 0.23 -6.85 9.33
CA TYR A 28 -0.90 -6.08 8.85
C TYR A 28 -1.73 -6.94 7.90
N VAL A 29 -3.04 -6.72 7.90
CA VAL A 29 -3.96 -7.45 7.03
C VAL A 29 -4.96 -6.48 6.41
N ILE A 30 -5.52 -6.88 5.28
CA ILE A 30 -6.68 -6.22 4.70
C ILE A 30 -7.83 -7.19 4.79
N LEU A 31 -8.92 -6.74 5.41
CA LEU A 31 -10.16 -7.52 5.53
C LEU A 31 -11.14 -7.04 4.47
N PHE A 32 -11.82 -7.96 3.83
CA PHE A 32 -12.84 -7.66 2.83
C PHE A 32 -13.94 -8.73 2.92
N PRO A 33 -15.11 -8.51 2.28
CA PRO A 33 -16.25 -9.42 2.48
C PRO A 33 -15.94 -10.89 2.22
N GLU A 34 -15.08 -11.20 1.25
CA GLU A 34 -14.76 -12.58 0.87
C GLU A 34 -13.65 -13.20 1.71
N GLY A 35 -12.97 -12.41 2.55
CA GLY A 35 -11.89 -12.96 3.35
C GLY A 35 -10.88 -11.95 3.84
N MET A 36 -9.63 -12.40 3.94
CA MET A 36 -8.54 -11.61 4.48
C MET A 36 -7.27 -11.89 3.69
N VAL A 37 -6.46 -10.86 3.52
CA VAL A 37 -5.13 -11.03 2.93
C VAL A 37 -4.08 -10.52 3.91
N LYS A 38 -3.01 -11.30 4.10
CA LYS A 38 -1.88 -10.89 4.92
C LYS A 38 -0.91 -10.07 4.07
N LEU A 39 -0.41 -8.98 4.64
CA LEU A 39 0.53 -8.11 3.96
C LEU A 39 1.94 -8.42 4.44
N HIS A 40 2.70 -9.15 3.63
CA HIS A 40 4.05 -9.56 3.97
C HIS A 40 5.10 -8.51 3.59
N GLY A 41 6.24 -8.57 4.27
CA GLY A 41 7.35 -7.67 3.98
C GLY A 41 6.97 -6.21 4.18
N GLY A 42 7.34 -5.38 3.22
CA GLY A 42 7.07 -3.94 3.29
C GLY A 42 5.67 -3.53 2.88
N ALA A 43 4.83 -4.48 2.44
CA ALA A 43 3.50 -4.18 1.93
C ALA A 43 2.64 -3.45 2.95
N GLY A 44 2.68 -3.90 4.20
CA GLY A 44 1.92 -3.27 5.27
C GLY A 44 2.31 -1.82 5.50
N GLU A 45 3.61 -1.52 5.40
CA GLU A 45 4.10 -0.16 5.60
C GLU A 45 3.65 0.77 4.49
N VAL A 46 3.54 0.26 3.26
CA VAL A 46 3.03 1.06 2.14
C VAL A 46 1.54 1.35 2.34
N ILE A 47 0.74 0.31 2.56
CA ILE A 47 -0.71 0.46 2.69
C ILE A 47 -1.07 1.30 3.92
N LYS A 48 -0.30 1.19 5.00
CA LYS A 48 -0.50 1.98 6.21
C LYS A 48 -0.53 3.49 5.93
N ARG A 49 0.23 3.93 4.93
CA ARG A 49 0.37 5.34 4.59
C ARG A 49 -0.65 5.81 3.55
N VAL A 50 -1.47 4.90 3.04
CA VAL A 50 -2.52 5.24 2.07
C VAL A 50 -3.74 5.74 2.83
N ASP A 51 -4.01 7.04 2.76
CA ASP A 51 -5.02 7.67 3.60
C ASP A 51 -5.98 8.58 2.81
N ALA A 52 -6.04 8.43 1.50
CA ALA A 52 -6.87 9.23 0.61
C ALA A 52 -6.44 10.70 0.50
N LYS A 53 -5.27 11.04 1.05
CA LYS A 53 -4.74 12.41 1.04
C LYS A 53 -3.32 12.47 0.53
N ALA A 54 -2.45 11.56 1.00
CA ALA A 54 -1.05 11.54 0.62
C ALA A 54 -0.90 11.08 -0.82
N THR A 55 -0.03 11.77 -1.58
CA THR A 55 0.31 11.34 -2.92
C THR A 55 1.28 10.16 -2.85
N VAL A 56 1.41 9.43 -3.96
CA VAL A 56 2.40 8.36 -4.07
C VAL A 56 3.79 8.89 -3.75
N GLY A 57 4.14 10.08 -4.27
CA GLY A 57 5.44 10.68 -3.99
C GLY A 57 5.67 10.95 -2.52
N GLU A 58 4.64 11.37 -1.80
CA GLU A 58 4.74 11.60 -0.35
C GLU A 58 4.94 10.29 0.39
N VAL A 59 4.24 9.23 -0.02
CA VAL A 59 4.42 7.90 0.56
C VAL A 59 5.85 7.41 0.33
N VAL A 60 6.36 7.56 -0.89
CA VAL A 60 7.74 7.20 -1.23
C VAL A 60 8.73 7.96 -0.34
N GLY A 61 8.56 9.28 -0.24
CA GLY A 61 9.45 10.11 0.56
C GLY A 61 9.45 9.74 2.04
N ASP A 62 8.27 9.45 2.59
CA ASP A 62 8.15 9.06 3.98
C ASP A 62 8.83 7.72 4.25
N LEU A 63 8.66 6.77 3.33
CA LEU A 63 9.29 5.45 3.48
C LEU A 63 10.80 5.51 3.32
N ILE A 64 11.30 6.37 2.44
CA ILE A 64 12.75 6.58 2.31
C ILE A 64 13.34 7.10 3.63
N LYS A 65 12.64 8.02 4.28
CA LYS A 65 13.09 8.54 5.58
C LYS A 65 13.06 7.48 6.66
N SER A 66 12.02 6.63 6.66
CA SER A 66 11.86 5.59 7.67
C SER A 66 12.82 4.42 7.48
N PHE A 67 13.17 4.13 6.24
CA PHE A 67 14.02 2.98 5.90
C PHE A 67 15.14 3.40 4.95
N PRO A 68 16.09 4.23 5.44
CA PRO A 68 17.10 4.81 4.57
C PRO A 68 18.08 3.81 3.95
N ASP A 69 18.19 2.63 4.53
CA ASP A 69 19.11 1.60 4.04
C ASP A 69 18.47 0.59 3.07
N ALA A 70 17.18 0.72 2.80
CA ALA A 70 16.49 -0.21 1.92
C ALA A 70 16.87 0.06 0.45
N PRO A 71 17.43 -0.94 -0.26
CA PRO A 71 17.80 -0.75 -1.67
C PRO A 71 16.58 -0.75 -2.57
N ASN A 72 16.61 0.09 -3.61
CA ASN A 72 15.54 0.15 -4.62
C ASN A 72 14.14 0.33 -4.04
N ILE A 73 14.04 1.05 -2.94
CA ILE A 73 12.78 1.18 -2.21
C ILE A 73 11.67 1.81 -3.05
N GLU A 74 12.00 2.80 -3.86
CA GLU A 74 10.98 3.44 -4.71
C GLU A 74 10.35 2.45 -5.68
N ALA A 75 11.17 1.65 -6.36
CA ALA A 75 10.68 0.65 -7.31
C ALA A 75 9.77 -0.37 -6.61
N GLU A 76 10.15 -0.79 -5.40
CA GLU A 76 9.34 -1.72 -4.62
C GLU A 76 8.02 -1.12 -4.20
N ILE A 77 8.01 0.16 -3.82
CA ILE A 77 6.79 0.86 -3.41
C ILE A 77 5.86 0.98 -4.61
N ILE A 78 6.38 1.40 -5.76
CA ILE A 78 5.56 1.52 -6.97
C ILE A 78 4.98 0.16 -7.36
N GLY A 79 5.80 -0.89 -7.30
CA GLY A 79 5.33 -2.25 -7.57
C GLY A 79 4.21 -2.68 -6.61
N MET A 80 4.30 -2.25 -5.35
CA MET A 80 3.26 -2.54 -4.36
C MET A 80 1.95 -1.84 -4.72
N PHE A 81 2.00 -0.56 -5.13
CA PHE A 81 0.81 0.14 -5.59
C PHE A 81 0.19 -0.55 -6.81
N GLU A 82 1.02 -0.96 -7.76
CA GLU A 82 0.53 -1.67 -8.94
C GLU A 82 -0.17 -2.97 -8.57
N MET A 83 0.45 -3.75 -7.70
CA MET A 83 -0.14 -5.00 -7.23
C MET A 83 -1.45 -4.76 -6.51
N ALA A 84 -1.47 -3.79 -5.57
CA ALA A 84 -2.66 -3.50 -4.79
C ALA A 84 -3.82 -3.05 -5.67
N LEU A 85 -3.54 -2.25 -6.69
CA LEU A 85 -4.56 -1.85 -7.64
C LEU A 85 -5.08 -3.04 -8.44
N SER A 86 -4.18 -3.90 -8.91
CA SER A 86 -4.57 -5.06 -9.71
C SER A 86 -5.39 -6.05 -8.90
N LYS A 87 -5.16 -6.12 -7.59
CA LYS A 87 -5.92 -7.00 -6.70
C LYS A 87 -7.24 -6.38 -6.24
N GLY A 88 -7.48 -5.12 -6.54
CA GLY A 88 -8.68 -4.43 -6.12
C GLY A 88 -8.67 -3.95 -4.67
N TRP A 89 -7.49 -3.87 -4.05
CA TRP A 89 -7.37 -3.41 -2.66
C TRP A 89 -7.43 -1.89 -2.54
N LEU A 90 -7.02 -1.18 -3.58
CA LEU A 90 -6.97 0.28 -3.59
C LEU A 90 -7.83 0.83 -4.71
N ARG A 91 -8.27 2.07 -4.52
CA ARG A 91 -8.95 2.84 -5.57
C ARG A 91 -8.27 4.20 -5.69
N LYS A 92 -8.27 4.75 -6.88
CA LYS A 92 -7.74 6.08 -7.12
C LYS A 92 -8.76 7.13 -6.67
N VAL A 93 -8.28 8.12 -5.97
CA VAL A 93 -9.12 9.23 -5.48
C VAL A 93 -9.25 10.31 -6.54
#